data_c87044b6673ca28e437df4b6925311c3
#
_entry.id   c87044b6673ca28e437df4b6925311c3
#
_cell.length_a   1.000
_cell.length_b   1.000
_cell.length_c   1.000
_cell.angle_alpha   90.00
_cell.angle_beta   90.00
_cell.angle_gamma   90.00
#
_symmetry.space_group_name_H-M   'P 1'
#
loop_
_entity.id
_entity.type
_entity.pdbx_description
1 polymer ?
#
loop_
_entity_poly.entity_id
_entity_poly.type
_entity_poly.pdbx_seq_one_letter_code
_entity_poly.pdbx_strand_id
1 'polypeptide(L)'
;MRRQIGFSSGSLAKGDFQHAIDVLRSYNIDVIELSALREHELTPLLKALEDGLDVSDFRSVSFHAPSKLVNLDAKTLCDMLEPIARRKWNIIVHPDLIEDPAPWRDLGHYLCIENSDHRKPLGRTATEMMEYFDMLPEASWCFDVAHARQVDSTMSVAIAMLASFADRLKEIHLSRIDMAGKHWGLDVATIQACKRIAPRVDANIPIIIESVIKHDQIPDELVNAAQAFSVEHLYD
;
A
#
# COMPACT_ATOMS: atom_id res chain seq x y z
N MET A 1 4.99 -20.24 -7.25
CA MET A 1 3.90 -19.35 -7.75
C MET A 1 4.51 -17.99 -8.07
N ARG A 2 4.14 -17.30 -9.16
CA ARG A 2 4.68 -15.96 -9.47
C ARG A 2 4.08 -14.96 -8.47
N ARG A 3 4.92 -14.10 -7.86
CA ARG A 3 4.47 -13.04 -6.92
C ARG A 3 3.52 -12.08 -7.64
N GLN A 4 2.47 -11.66 -6.95
CA GLN A 4 1.51 -10.69 -7.45
C GLN A 4 2.13 -9.29 -7.33
N ILE A 5 2.33 -8.60 -8.45
CA ILE A 5 2.93 -7.27 -8.51
C ILE A 5 2.07 -6.39 -9.40
N GLY A 6 1.67 -5.25 -8.89
CA GLY A 6 0.88 -4.25 -9.59
C GLY A 6 1.24 -2.84 -9.19
N PHE A 7 0.37 -1.90 -9.48
CA PHE A 7 0.62 -0.48 -9.24
C PHE A 7 -0.54 0.21 -8.54
N SER A 8 -0.21 1.26 -7.79
CA SER A 8 -1.18 2.23 -7.33
C SER A 8 -1.63 3.12 -8.49
N SER A 9 -2.94 3.28 -8.66
CA SER A 9 -3.52 4.19 -9.67
C SER A 9 -3.08 5.64 -9.43
N GLY A 10 -2.87 6.01 -8.16
CA GLY A 10 -2.39 7.32 -7.76
C GLY A 10 -0.97 7.62 -8.25
N SER A 11 -0.08 6.63 -8.28
CA SER A 11 1.29 6.79 -8.76
C SER A 11 1.38 6.88 -10.29
N LEU A 12 0.53 6.14 -11.02
CA LEU A 12 0.53 6.09 -12.47
C LEU A 12 -0.16 7.28 -13.13
N ALA A 13 -1.32 7.70 -12.59
CA ALA A 13 -2.18 8.67 -13.25
C ALA A 13 -2.79 9.71 -12.30
N LYS A 14 -2.29 9.80 -11.07
CA LYS A 14 -2.82 10.70 -10.04
C LYS A 14 -4.31 10.41 -9.80
N GLY A 15 -5.21 11.39 -9.92
CA GLY A 15 -6.65 11.20 -9.74
C GLY A 15 -7.39 10.57 -10.93
N ASP A 16 -6.72 10.27 -12.04
CA ASP A 16 -7.32 9.63 -13.22
C ASP A 16 -7.21 8.10 -13.13
N PHE A 17 -8.04 7.51 -12.26
CA PHE A 17 -8.06 6.06 -12.05
C PHE A 17 -8.44 5.27 -13.31
N GLN A 18 -9.30 5.83 -14.20
CA GLN A 18 -9.67 5.16 -15.45
C GLN A 18 -8.46 5.01 -16.37
N HIS A 19 -7.69 6.08 -16.53
CA HIS A 19 -6.46 6.03 -17.31
C HIS A 19 -5.45 5.04 -16.72
N ALA A 20 -5.30 4.98 -15.38
CA ALA A 20 -4.44 4.00 -14.73
C ALA A 20 -4.88 2.57 -15.03
N ILE A 21 -6.18 2.25 -14.97
CA ILE A 21 -6.74 0.94 -15.32
C ILE A 21 -6.38 0.58 -16.78
N ASP A 22 -6.60 1.49 -17.73
CA ASP A 22 -6.33 1.25 -19.14
C ASP A 22 -4.83 1.01 -19.40
N VAL A 23 -3.96 1.76 -18.71
CA VAL A 23 -2.50 1.53 -18.74
C VAL A 23 -2.16 0.15 -18.23
N LEU A 24 -2.63 -0.26 -17.06
CA LEU A 24 -2.34 -1.58 -16.48
C LEU A 24 -2.81 -2.72 -17.38
N ARG A 25 -4.00 -2.59 -17.97
CA ARG A 25 -4.53 -3.53 -18.94
C ARG A 25 -3.63 -3.69 -20.17
N SER A 26 -3.07 -2.58 -20.66
CA SER A 26 -2.18 -2.60 -21.84
C SER A 26 -0.88 -3.37 -21.58
N TYR A 27 -0.47 -3.52 -20.32
CA TYR A 27 0.69 -4.30 -19.89
C TYR A 27 0.33 -5.69 -19.33
N ASN A 28 -0.95 -6.10 -19.38
CA ASN A 28 -1.46 -7.36 -18.80
C ASN A 28 -1.13 -7.50 -17.30
N ILE A 29 -1.26 -6.40 -16.56
CA ILE A 29 -1.07 -6.37 -15.10
C ILE A 29 -2.44 -6.60 -14.45
N ASP A 30 -2.52 -7.60 -13.59
CA ASP A 30 -3.76 -8.06 -12.96
C ASP A 30 -3.85 -7.75 -11.45
N VAL A 31 -3.04 -6.79 -10.99
CA VAL A 31 -2.99 -6.32 -9.59
C VAL A 31 -3.07 -4.79 -9.60
N ILE A 32 -3.98 -4.21 -8.85
CA ILE A 32 -4.18 -2.75 -8.78
C ILE A 32 -4.55 -2.32 -7.36
N GLU A 33 -4.03 -1.18 -6.96
CA GLU A 33 -4.60 -0.37 -5.90
C GLU A 33 -5.32 0.83 -6.50
N LEU A 34 -6.61 0.94 -6.23
CA LEU A 34 -7.41 2.12 -6.55
C LEU A 34 -7.17 3.19 -5.48
N SER A 35 -6.57 4.30 -5.83
CA SER A 35 -6.12 5.29 -4.87
C SER A 35 -6.91 6.59 -4.97
N ALA A 36 -7.44 7.04 -3.85
CA ALA A 36 -8.01 8.37 -3.67
C ALA A 36 -7.14 9.17 -2.69
N LEU A 37 -5.88 9.42 -3.05
CA LEU A 37 -4.87 10.00 -2.14
C LEU A 37 -5.22 11.40 -1.63
N ARG A 38 -6.09 12.12 -2.37
CA ARG A 38 -6.64 13.41 -1.96
C ARG A 38 -8.12 13.28 -1.70
N GLU A 39 -8.62 13.96 -0.68
CA GLU A 39 -10.03 13.88 -0.28
C GLU A 39 -11.02 14.12 -1.43
N HIS A 40 -10.72 15.06 -2.34
CA HIS A 40 -11.59 15.34 -3.49
C HIS A 40 -11.61 14.23 -4.56
N GLU A 41 -10.68 13.28 -4.53
CA GLU A 41 -10.62 12.12 -5.42
C GLU A 41 -11.53 10.98 -4.94
N LEU A 42 -11.90 10.97 -3.64
CA LEU A 42 -12.64 9.90 -3.01
C LEU A 42 -14.05 9.73 -3.61
N THR A 43 -14.86 10.79 -3.60
CA THR A 43 -16.24 10.72 -4.08
C THR A 43 -16.34 10.32 -5.56
N PRO A 44 -15.53 10.87 -6.50
CA PRO A 44 -15.54 10.41 -7.89
C PRO A 44 -15.19 8.94 -8.06
N LEU A 45 -14.20 8.42 -7.31
CA LEU A 45 -13.80 7.02 -7.41
C LEU A 45 -14.88 6.07 -6.83
N LEU A 46 -15.43 6.40 -5.65
CA LEU A 46 -16.52 5.62 -5.05
C LEU A 46 -17.75 5.58 -5.95
N LYS A 47 -18.11 6.75 -6.54
CA LYS A 47 -19.23 6.82 -7.47
C LYS A 47 -18.98 5.97 -8.71
N ALA A 48 -17.80 6.00 -9.29
CA ALA A 48 -17.47 5.15 -10.44
C ALA A 48 -17.60 3.65 -10.09
N LEU A 49 -17.17 3.25 -8.89
CA LEU A 49 -17.35 1.87 -8.41
C LEU A 49 -18.82 1.50 -8.19
N GLU A 50 -19.64 2.43 -7.73
CA GLU A 50 -21.10 2.25 -7.60
C GLU A 50 -21.76 2.16 -8.98
N ASP A 51 -21.37 2.99 -9.92
CA ASP A 51 -21.85 3.03 -11.30
C ASP A 51 -21.35 1.82 -12.14
N GLY A 52 -20.55 0.93 -11.56
CA GLY A 52 -20.12 -0.32 -12.20
C GLY A 52 -18.76 -0.24 -12.90
N LEU A 53 -17.82 0.59 -12.40
CA LEU A 53 -16.42 0.57 -12.88
C LEU A 53 -15.91 -0.87 -12.95
N ASP A 54 -15.56 -1.31 -14.16
CA ASP A 54 -15.12 -2.69 -14.40
C ASP A 54 -13.66 -2.87 -13.97
N VAL A 55 -13.45 -3.70 -12.96
CA VAL A 55 -12.14 -4.15 -12.46
C VAL A 55 -12.09 -5.69 -12.37
N SER A 56 -12.96 -6.39 -13.10
CA SER A 56 -13.14 -7.84 -13.00
C SER A 56 -11.94 -8.64 -13.52
N ASP A 57 -11.11 -8.07 -14.34
CA ASP A 57 -9.88 -8.66 -14.87
C ASP A 57 -8.68 -8.51 -13.90
N PHE A 58 -8.82 -7.72 -12.84
CA PHE A 58 -7.81 -7.65 -11.80
C PHE A 58 -8.04 -8.75 -10.75
N ARG A 59 -7.04 -9.62 -10.60
CA ARG A 59 -7.05 -10.71 -9.61
C ARG A 59 -6.95 -10.22 -8.18
N SER A 60 -6.24 -9.10 -7.97
CA SER A 60 -6.10 -8.44 -6.67
C SER A 60 -6.42 -6.96 -6.83
N VAL A 61 -7.36 -6.48 -6.02
CA VAL A 61 -7.75 -5.07 -5.93
C VAL A 61 -7.70 -4.65 -4.48
N SER A 62 -7.04 -3.53 -4.20
CA SER A 62 -7.07 -2.83 -2.93
C SER A 62 -7.53 -1.39 -3.13
N PHE A 63 -7.77 -0.67 -2.04
CA PHE A 63 -8.25 0.71 -2.06
C PHE A 63 -7.45 1.55 -1.09
N HIS A 64 -6.81 2.62 -1.57
CA HIS A 64 -6.13 3.57 -0.71
C HIS A 64 -7.03 4.77 -0.39
N ALA A 65 -7.32 4.95 0.89
CA ALA A 65 -8.08 6.09 1.38
C ALA A 65 -7.25 7.40 1.31
N PRO A 66 -7.88 8.57 1.43
CA PRO A 66 -7.16 9.83 1.43
C PRO A 66 -6.05 9.87 2.48
N SER A 67 -4.86 10.35 2.08
CA SER A 67 -3.71 10.46 3.00
C SER A 67 -3.87 11.60 4.01
N LYS A 68 -4.87 12.46 3.81
CA LYS A 68 -5.20 13.59 4.69
C LYS A 68 -6.67 13.98 4.51
N LEU A 69 -7.34 14.27 5.62
CA LEU A 69 -8.69 14.83 5.63
C LEU A 69 -8.61 16.36 5.73
N VAL A 70 -9.50 17.06 5.03
CA VAL A 70 -9.61 18.52 4.99
C VAL A 70 -11.00 18.96 5.43
N ASN A 71 -12.04 18.32 4.89
CA ASN A 71 -13.45 18.64 5.14
C ASN A 71 -14.23 17.47 5.75
N LEU A 72 -13.74 16.25 5.55
CA LEU A 72 -14.35 15.04 6.13
C LEU A 72 -13.80 14.79 7.53
N ASP A 73 -14.64 14.23 8.39
CA ASP A 73 -14.20 13.59 9.64
C ASP A 73 -13.98 12.07 9.44
N ALA A 74 -13.34 11.45 10.40
CA ALA A 74 -13.01 10.01 10.35
C ALA A 74 -14.26 9.13 10.26
N LYS A 75 -15.34 9.50 10.96
CA LYS A 75 -16.59 8.74 10.93
C LYS A 75 -17.21 8.77 9.53
N THR A 76 -17.33 9.94 8.93
CA THR A 76 -17.86 10.09 7.56
C THR A 76 -17.00 9.32 6.57
N LEU A 77 -15.67 9.38 6.71
CA LEU A 77 -14.78 8.58 5.86
C LEU A 77 -15.05 7.08 6.01
N CYS A 78 -15.15 6.56 7.24
CA CYS A 78 -15.45 5.14 7.48
C CYS A 78 -16.80 4.72 6.87
N ASP A 79 -17.84 5.54 7.04
CA ASP A 79 -19.16 5.29 6.44
C ASP A 79 -19.07 5.22 4.90
N MET A 80 -18.23 6.06 4.27
CA MET A 80 -17.99 6.04 2.82
C MET A 80 -17.16 4.82 2.36
N LEU A 81 -16.29 4.28 3.21
CA LEU A 81 -15.42 3.15 2.90
C LEU A 81 -16.09 1.79 3.16
N GLU A 82 -17.18 1.73 3.91
CA GLU A 82 -17.89 0.49 4.21
C GLU A 82 -18.28 -0.32 2.95
N PRO A 83 -18.76 0.29 1.82
CA PRO A 83 -19.02 -0.42 0.57
C PRO A 83 -17.76 -1.09 -0.02
N ILE A 84 -16.57 -0.57 0.24
CA ILE A 84 -15.29 -1.17 -0.18
C ILE A 84 -14.98 -2.42 0.65
N ALA A 85 -15.17 -2.35 1.98
CA ALA A 85 -15.05 -3.50 2.86
C ALA A 85 -16.02 -4.64 2.47
N ARG A 86 -17.26 -4.31 2.06
CA ARG A 86 -18.23 -5.29 1.53
C ARG A 86 -17.75 -5.97 0.24
N ARG A 87 -16.90 -5.33 -0.57
CA ARG A 87 -16.24 -5.95 -1.74
C ARG A 87 -15.10 -6.89 -1.33
N LYS A 88 -14.77 -6.95 -0.04
CA LYS A 88 -13.66 -7.74 0.53
C LYS A 88 -12.28 -7.27 0.03
N TRP A 89 -12.14 -5.97 -0.22
CA TRP A 89 -10.88 -5.35 -0.59
C TRP A 89 -10.18 -4.78 0.64
N ASN A 90 -8.86 -4.87 0.67
CA ASN A 90 -8.06 -4.18 1.66
C ASN A 90 -8.21 -2.67 1.48
N ILE A 91 -8.35 -1.94 2.59
CA ILE A 91 -8.49 -0.49 2.63
C ILE A 91 -7.27 0.06 3.35
N ILE A 92 -6.37 0.67 2.60
CA ILE A 92 -5.14 1.22 3.12
C ILE A 92 -5.42 2.60 3.72
N VAL A 93 -4.97 2.77 4.97
CA VAL A 93 -5.19 3.98 5.77
C VAL A 93 -3.92 4.35 6.51
N HIS A 94 -3.55 5.63 6.45
CA HIS A 94 -2.45 6.15 7.24
C HIS A 94 -2.84 6.26 8.73
N PRO A 95 -1.96 5.89 9.67
CA PRO A 95 -2.27 5.87 11.10
C PRO A 95 -2.62 7.24 11.68
N ASP A 96 -2.12 8.34 11.11
CA ASP A 96 -2.43 9.70 11.56
C ASP A 96 -3.89 10.15 11.29
N LEU A 97 -4.67 9.34 10.59
CA LEU A 97 -6.13 9.53 10.48
C LEU A 97 -6.91 8.85 11.62
N ILE A 98 -6.25 8.00 12.40
CA ILE A 98 -6.88 7.17 13.45
C ILE A 98 -6.64 7.82 14.81
N GLU A 99 -7.25 8.97 15.05
CA GLU A 99 -7.22 9.61 16.37
C GLU A 99 -8.21 8.93 17.35
N ASP A 100 -9.42 8.64 16.87
CA ASP A 100 -10.42 7.83 17.56
C ASP A 100 -10.58 6.48 16.82
N PRO A 101 -10.29 5.33 17.45
CA PRO A 101 -10.42 4.04 16.82
C PRO A 101 -11.87 3.60 16.61
N ALA A 102 -12.84 4.20 17.28
CA ALA A 102 -14.22 3.71 17.30
C ALA A 102 -14.85 3.60 15.90
N PRO A 103 -14.78 4.61 15.02
CA PRO A 103 -15.38 4.51 13.68
C PRO A 103 -14.72 3.46 12.78
N TRP A 104 -13.43 3.12 13.02
CA TRP A 104 -12.65 2.22 12.18
C TRP A 104 -12.91 0.74 12.44
N ARG A 105 -13.50 0.39 13.59
CA ARG A 105 -13.73 -1.01 14.00
C ARG A 105 -14.61 -1.78 13.04
N ASP A 106 -15.59 -1.11 12.43
CA ASP A 106 -16.56 -1.75 11.53
C ASP A 106 -15.93 -2.20 10.20
N LEU A 107 -14.75 -1.68 9.85
CA LEU A 107 -13.98 -2.13 8.68
C LEU A 107 -13.26 -3.46 8.95
N GLY A 108 -13.08 -3.85 10.23
CA GLY A 108 -12.51 -5.13 10.65
C GLY A 108 -11.14 -5.41 10.02
N HIS A 109 -10.96 -6.64 9.54
CA HIS A 109 -9.70 -7.07 8.92
C HIS A 109 -9.44 -6.50 7.51
N TYR A 110 -10.41 -5.79 6.92
CA TYR A 110 -10.21 -5.06 5.67
C TYR A 110 -9.51 -3.72 5.89
N LEU A 111 -9.54 -3.17 7.10
CA LEU A 111 -8.71 -2.03 7.47
C LEU A 111 -7.25 -2.45 7.48
N CYS A 112 -6.45 -1.92 6.56
CA CYS A 112 -5.01 -2.12 6.47
C CYS A 112 -4.29 -0.84 6.90
N ILE A 113 -3.70 -0.84 8.09
CA ILE A 113 -2.96 0.31 8.61
C ILE A 113 -1.56 0.31 8.00
N GLU A 114 -1.19 1.39 7.32
CA GLU A 114 0.11 1.54 6.69
C GLU A 114 1.13 2.17 7.65
N ASN A 115 2.35 1.64 7.72
CA ASN A 115 3.40 2.28 8.51
C ASN A 115 3.85 3.60 7.88
N SER A 116 4.11 4.58 8.73
CA SER A 116 4.42 5.96 8.35
C SER A 116 5.90 6.19 7.99
N ASP A 117 6.12 7.23 7.20
CA ASP A 117 7.45 7.77 6.92
C ASP A 117 7.99 8.66 8.07
N HIS A 118 9.25 9.09 7.96
CA HIS A 118 9.93 9.87 9.01
C HIS A 118 9.30 11.25 9.29
N ARG A 119 8.49 11.79 8.37
CA ARG A 119 7.83 13.11 8.50
C ARG A 119 6.62 13.06 9.41
N LYS A 120 6.06 11.87 9.63
CA LYS A 120 4.90 11.65 10.48
C LYS A 120 5.34 11.48 11.94
N PRO A 121 4.51 11.89 12.92
CA PRO A 121 4.86 11.79 14.34
C PRO A 121 4.80 10.36 14.89
N LEU A 122 3.95 9.50 14.33
CA LEU A 122 3.60 8.16 14.82
C LEU A 122 3.53 7.15 13.67
N GLY A 123 3.48 5.84 14.03
CA GLY A 123 3.32 4.75 13.07
C GLY A 123 4.60 4.37 12.32
N ARG A 124 5.78 4.76 12.81
CA ARG A 124 7.08 4.60 12.13
C ARG A 124 7.87 3.38 12.58
N THR A 125 7.56 2.85 13.76
CA THR A 125 8.28 1.74 14.39
C THR A 125 7.31 0.64 14.82
N ALA A 126 7.84 -0.56 15.13
CA ALA A 126 7.00 -1.66 15.62
C ALA A 126 6.25 -1.28 16.92
N THR A 127 6.90 -0.55 17.82
CA THR A 127 6.26 -0.10 19.06
C THR A 127 5.13 0.89 18.79
N GLU A 128 5.33 1.86 17.90
CA GLU A 128 4.30 2.83 17.54
C GLU A 128 3.12 2.18 16.80
N MET A 129 3.38 1.20 15.92
CA MET A 129 2.34 0.44 15.22
C MET A 129 1.55 -0.48 16.16
N MET A 130 2.20 -1.03 17.21
CA MET A 130 1.53 -1.87 18.20
C MET A 130 0.36 -1.14 18.86
N GLU A 131 0.50 0.16 19.16
CA GLU A 131 -0.56 0.97 19.78
C GLU A 131 -1.84 0.96 18.93
N TYR A 132 -1.72 1.05 17.59
CA TYR A 132 -2.87 0.97 16.69
C TYR A 132 -3.49 -0.43 16.65
N PHE A 133 -2.67 -1.49 16.63
CA PHE A 133 -3.18 -2.87 16.62
C PHE A 133 -3.78 -3.28 17.96
N ASP A 134 -3.37 -2.67 19.07
CA ASP A 134 -4.01 -2.87 20.39
C ASP A 134 -5.40 -2.21 20.42
N MET A 135 -5.56 -1.02 19.81
CA MET A 135 -6.84 -0.32 19.71
C MET A 135 -7.78 -0.96 18.67
N LEU A 136 -7.21 -1.54 17.61
CA LEU A 136 -7.90 -2.14 16.45
C LEU A 136 -7.38 -3.57 16.21
N PRO A 137 -7.74 -4.53 17.08
CA PRO A 137 -7.13 -5.87 17.08
C PRO A 137 -7.43 -6.68 15.81
N GLU A 138 -8.49 -6.36 15.07
CA GLU A 138 -8.81 -7.01 13.81
C GLU A 138 -8.10 -6.39 12.60
N ALA A 139 -7.55 -5.18 12.74
CA ALA A 139 -6.90 -4.49 11.63
C ALA A 139 -5.71 -5.30 11.09
N SER A 140 -5.58 -5.25 9.78
CA SER A 140 -4.45 -5.80 9.03
C SER A 140 -3.35 -4.73 8.84
N TRP A 141 -2.25 -5.13 8.23
CA TRP A 141 -1.09 -4.29 8.00
C TRP A 141 -0.79 -4.16 6.50
N CYS A 142 -0.61 -2.92 6.04
CA CYS A 142 0.07 -2.60 4.79
C CYS A 142 1.51 -2.17 5.12
N PHE A 143 2.48 -2.88 4.54
CA PHE A 143 3.88 -2.59 4.81
C PHE A 143 4.47 -1.72 3.71
N ASP A 144 4.62 -0.41 3.97
CA ASP A 144 5.42 0.45 3.10
C ASP A 144 6.91 0.33 3.45
N VAL A 145 7.65 -0.28 2.51
CA VAL A 145 9.09 -0.52 2.63
C VAL A 145 9.88 0.76 2.49
N ALA A 146 9.42 1.70 1.65
CA ALA A 146 10.09 2.98 1.44
C ALA A 146 10.00 3.85 2.68
N HIS A 147 8.85 3.89 3.35
CA HIS A 147 8.64 4.57 4.62
C HIS A 147 9.56 3.99 5.71
N ALA A 148 9.55 2.68 5.90
CA ALA A 148 10.40 2.03 6.89
C ALA A 148 11.90 2.29 6.62
N ARG A 149 12.33 2.25 5.35
CA ARG A 149 13.72 2.54 4.96
C ARG A 149 14.10 4.00 5.18
N GLN A 150 13.16 4.92 5.03
CA GLN A 150 13.38 6.34 5.28
C GLN A 150 13.56 6.62 6.79
N VAL A 151 12.85 5.86 7.66
CA VAL A 151 13.02 5.91 9.11
C VAL A 151 14.36 5.29 9.52
N ASP A 152 14.72 4.14 8.94
CA ASP A 152 15.97 3.43 9.23
C ASP A 152 16.53 2.73 7.97
N SER A 153 17.55 3.33 7.39
CA SER A 153 18.21 2.82 6.18
C SER A 153 18.91 1.47 6.38
N THR A 154 19.14 1.03 7.62
CA THR A 154 19.69 -0.28 7.95
C THR A 154 18.66 -1.40 7.80
N MET A 155 17.37 -1.08 7.64
CA MET A 155 16.23 -2.00 7.61
C MET A 155 15.97 -2.73 8.93
N SER A 156 16.60 -2.33 10.04
CA SER A 156 16.37 -2.99 11.34
C SER A 156 14.94 -2.73 11.84
N VAL A 157 14.41 -1.53 11.60
CA VAL A 157 13.00 -1.18 11.89
C VAL A 157 12.06 -2.06 11.04
N ALA A 158 12.33 -2.20 9.75
CA ALA A 158 11.54 -3.06 8.86
C ALA A 158 11.54 -4.54 9.33
N ILE A 159 12.71 -5.05 9.74
CA ILE A 159 12.86 -6.41 10.27
C ILE A 159 12.07 -6.58 11.58
N ALA A 160 12.10 -5.59 12.48
CA ALA A 160 11.35 -5.62 13.73
C ALA A 160 9.83 -5.60 13.49
N MET A 161 9.35 -4.77 12.55
CA MET A 161 7.94 -4.74 12.16
C MET A 161 7.48 -6.11 11.59
N LEU A 162 8.25 -6.70 10.67
CA LEU A 162 7.94 -8.01 10.09
C LEU A 162 7.95 -9.11 11.14
N ALA A 163 8.86 -9.05 12.13
CA ALA A 163 8.88 -10.01 13.23
C ALA A 163 7.65 -9.89 14.14
N SER A 164 7.07 -8.67 14.26
CA SER A 164 5.93 -8.40 15.15
C SER A 164 4.57 -8.61 14.47
N PHE A 165 4.45 -8.38 13.15
CA PHE A 165 3.16 -8.24 12.48
C PHE A 165 3.04 -9.02 11.17
N ALA A 166 3.93 -10.00 10.88
CA ALA A 166 3.86 -10.75 9.63
C ALA A 166 2.51 -11.47 9.41
N ASP A 167 1.84 -11.88 10.49
CA ASP A 167 0.52 -12.51 10.47
C ASP A 167 -0.62 -11.55 10.07
N ARG A 168 -0.40 -10.23 10.24
CA ARG A 168 -1.34 -9.17 9.85
C ARG A 168 -1.09 -8.64 8.43
N LEU A 169 0.06 -8.97 7.83
CA LEU A 169 0.49 -8.42 6.55
C LEU A 169 -0.43 -8.86 5.40
N LYS A 170 -1.02 -7.90 4.70
CA LYS A 170 -1.92 -8.13 3.57
C LYS A 170 -1.41 -7.53 2.26
N GLU A 171 -0.57 -6.51 2.33
CA GLU A 171 -0.08 -5.77 1.16
C GLU A 171 1.26 -5.13 1.44
N ILE A 172 2.08 -4.97 0.42
CA ILE A 172 3.35 -4.25 0.47
C ILE A 172 3.29 -3.08 -0.50
N HIS A 173 3.62 -1.89 0.00
CA HIS A 173 3.91 -0.73 -0.84
C HIS A 173 5.40 -0.64 -1.11
N LEU A 174 5.75 -0.38 -2.38
CA LEU A 174 7.13 -0.42 -2.84
C LEU A 174 7.44 0.75 -3.77
N SER A 175 8.39 1.56 -3.37
CA SER A 175 9.00 2.61 -4.18
C SER A 175 10.35 2.99 -3.60
N ARG A 176 11.05 3.92 -4.25
CA ARG A 176 12.09 4.73 -3.61
C ARG A 176 11.47 6.07 -3.21
N ILE A 177 11.65 6.48 -1.96
CA ILE A 177 11.17 7.77 -1.47
C ILE A 177 12.35 8.68 -1.14
N ASP A 178 12.25 9.97 -1.47
CA ASP A 178 13.24 10.97 -1.07
C ASP A 178 12.87 11.66 0.27
N MET A 179 13.75 12.49 0.80
CA MET A 179 13.52 13.18 2.07
C MET A 179 12.33 14.14 2.05
N ALA A 180 11.86 14.56 0.89
CA ALA A 180 10.67 15.38 0.73
C ALA A 180 9.37 14.54 0.64
N GLY A 181 9.50 13.19 0.63
CA GLY A 181 8.37 12.28 0.52
C GLY A 181 7.88 12.08 -0.90
N LYS A 182 8.72 12.34 -1.90
CA LYS A 182 8.37 12.06 -3.29
C LYS A 182 8.80 10.64 -3.67
N HIS A 183 7.87 9.90 -4.28
CA HIS A 183 8.08 8.54 -4.76
C HIS A 183 8.75 8.55 -6.14
N TRP A 184 9.75 7.68 -6.30
CA TRP A 184 10.57 7.52 -7.49
C TRP A 184 10.69 6.04 -7.85
N GLY A 185 11.15 5.75 -9.09
CA GLY A 185 11.50 4.40 -9.51
C GLY A 185 12.57 3.75 -8.62
N LEU A 186 12.52 2.43 -8.54
CA LEU A 186 13.44 1.63 -7.75
C LEU A 186 14.88 1.77 -8.26
N ASP A 187 15.79 2.03 -7.34
CA ASP A 187 17.23 1.99 -7.60
C ASP A 187 17.88 0.75 -7.00
N VAL A 188 19.13 0.48 -7.38
CA VAL A 188 19.90 -0.67 -6.90
C VAL A 188 19.96 -0.70 -5.37
N ALA A 189 20.11 0.46 -4.70
CA ALA A 189 20.19 0.52 -3.24
C ALA A 189 18.86 0.13 -2.59
N THR A 190 17.73 0.52 -3.18
CA THR A 190 16.39 0.12 -2.72
C THR A 190 16.17 -1.38 -2.92
N ILE A 191 16.52 -1.92 -4.09
CA ILE A 191 16.43 -3.36 -4.39
C ILE A 191 17.25 -4.17 -3.37
N GLN A 192 18.48 -3.77 -3.09
CA GLN A 192 19.34 -4.46 -2.12
C GLN A 192 18.80 -4.35 -0.67
N ALA A 193 18.20 -3.24 -0.30
CA ALA A 193 17.55 -3.10 0.99
C ALA A 193 16.34 -4.07 1.12
N CYS A 194 15.50 -4.17 0.07
CA CYS A 194 14.36 -5.08 0.03
C CYS A 194 14.80 -6.56 0.11
N LYS A 195 15.88 -6.95 -0.54
CA LYS A 195 16.43 -8.33 -0.47
C LYS A 195 16.75 -8.77 0.97
N ARG A 196 17.06 -7.84 1.88
CA ARG A 196 17.32 -8.15 3.30
C ARG A 196 16.08 -8.61 4.05
N ILE A 197 14.90 -8.16 3.62
CA ILE A 197 13.61 -8.47 4.24
C ILE A 197 12.79 -9.51 3.45
N ALA A 198 13.07 -9.68 2.18
CA ALA A 198 12.32 -10.57 1.28
C ALA A 198 12.12 -12.00 1.84
N PRO A 199 13.10 -12.64 2.52
CA PRO A 199 12.92 -13.97 3.12
C PRO A 199 11.88 -14.04 4.26
N ARG A 200 11.45 -12.88 4.78
CA ARG A 200 10.46 -12.78 5.86
C ARG A 200 9.05 -12.48 5.36
N VAL A 201 8.90 -12.30 4.05
CA VAL A 201 7.63 -11.93 3.41
C VAL A 201 7.08 -13.11 2.64
N ASP A 202 5.86 -13.54 2.96
CA ASP A 202 5.17 -14.59 2.23
C ASP A 202 5.03 -14.21 0.75
N ALA A 203 5.31 -15.17 -0.13
CA ALA A 203 5.26 -14.97 -1.57
C ALA A 203 3.85 -14.66 -2.12
N ASN A 204 2.81 -14.96 -1.36
CA ASN A 204 1.42 -14.68 -1.73
C ASN A 204 0.98 -13.24 -1.42
N ILE A 205 1.75 -12.50 -0.62
CA ILE A 205 1.44 -11.10 -0.31
C ILE A 205 1.65 -10.26 -1.57
N PRO A 206 0.64 -9.52 -2.06
CA PRO A 206 0.75 -8.66 -3.22
C PRO A 206 1.67 -7.47 -2.95
N ILE A 207 2.35 -7.02 -4.00
CA ILE A 207 3.20 -5.83 -4.00
C ILE A 207 2.54 -4.78 -4.88
N ILE A 208 2.29 -3.61 -4.34
CA ILE A 208 1.83 -2.41 -5.03
C ILE A 208 3.01 -1.47 -5.21
N ILE A 209 3.34 -1.18 -6.45
CA ILE A 209 4.37 -0.21 -6.80
C ILE A 209 3.76 1.19 -6.77
N GLU A 210 4.38 2.07 -5.98
CA GLU A 210 3.98 3.47 -5.86
C GLU A 210 4.97 4.44 -6.55
N SER A 211 5.88 3.90 -7.33
CA SER A 211 6.84 4.69 -8.08
C SER A 211 6.14 5.61 -9.10
N VAL A 212 6.42 6.90 -9.03
CA VAL A 212 5.99 7.87 -10.04
C VAL A 212 6.97 7.80 -11.21
N ILE A 213 6.58 7.08 -12.24
CA ILE A 213 7.39 6.76 -13.44
C ILE A 213 6.60 7.08 -14.71
N LYS A 214 7.29 7.09 -15.85
CA LYS A 214 6.62 7.11 -17.16
C LYS A 214 6.08 5.72 -17.51
N HIS A 215 5.04 5.65 -18.34
CA HIS A 215 4.40 4.38 -18.67
C HIS A 215 5.36 3.42 -19.42
N ASP A 216 6.29 3.93 -20.22
CA ASP A 216 7.30 3.14 -20.92
C ASP A 216 8.33 2.50 -19.97
N GLN A 217 8.40 2.93 -18.71
CA GLN A 217 9.26 2.37 -17.67
C GLN A 217 8.59 1.25 -16.85
N ILE A 218 7.29 1.01 -17.03
CA ILE A 218 6.53 -0.02 -16.31
C ILE A 218 7.18 -1.41 -16.39
N PRO A 219 7.62 -1.91 -17.56
CA PRO A 219 8.24 -3.23 -17.64
C PRO A 219 9.52 -3.35 -16.81
N ASP A 220 10.37 -2.32 -16.84
CA ASP A 220 11.61 -2.31 -16.06
C ASP A 220 11.32 -2.25 -14.56
N GLU A 221 10.32 -1.48 -14.15
CA GLU A 221 9.95 -1.35 -12.74
C GLU A 221 9.34 -2.64 -12.18
N LEU A 222 8.57 -3.39 -12.99
CA LEU A 222 8.10 -4.73 -12.62
C LEU A 222 9.26 -5.70 -12.42
N VAL A 223 10.29 -5.66 -13.28
CA VAL A 223 11.50 -6.47 -13.14
C VAL A 223 12.26 -6.10 -11.87
N ASN A 224 12.41 -4.81 -11.59
CA ASN A 224 13.05 -4.30 -10.38
C ASN A 224 12.31 -4.75 -9.11
N ALA A 225 10.98 -4.66 -9.09
CA ALA A 225 10.16 -5.10 -7.98
C ALA A 225 10.25 -6.62 -7.75
N ALA A 226 10.23 -7.40 -8.83
CA ALA A 226 10.43 -8.84 -8.75
C ALA A 226 11.82 -9.21 -8.21
N GLN A 227 12.87 -8.50 -8.63
CA GLN A 227 14.23 -8.69 -8.10
C GLN A 227 14.35 -8.31 -6.62
N ALA A 228 13.66 -7.23 -6.19
CA ALA A 228 13.68 -6.74 -4.82
C ALA A 228 13.16 -7.79 -3.83
N PHE A 229 12.21 -8.61 -4.24
CA PHE A 229 11.59 -9.65 -3.42
C PHE A 229 11.89 -11.09 -3.91
N SER A 230 12.89 -11.27 -4.78
CA SER A 230 13.39 -12.60 -5.10
C SER A 230 14.15 -13.15 -3.90
N VAL A 231 13.79 -14.37 -3.48
CA VAL A 231 14.59 -15.15 -2.53
C VAL A 231 15.57 -15.97 -3.37
N GLU A 232 16.84 -15.57 -3.39
CA GLU A 232 17.89 -16.42 -3.94
C GLU A 232 18.06 -17.59 -2.97
N HIS A 233 17.75 -18.81 -3.43
CA HIS A 233 18.17 -20.00 -2.71
C HIS A 233 19.71 -20.04 -2.83
N LEU A 234 20.39 -19.65 -1.75
CA LEU A 234 21.85 -19.58 -1.68
C LEU A 234 22.51 -20.97 -1.67
N TYR A 235 21.74 -22.07 -1.77
CA TYR A 235 22.26 -23.43 -1.80
C TYR A 235 21.33 -24.34 -2.63
N ASP A 236 21.68 -24.62 -3.85
CA ASP A 236 21.48 -25.90 -4.51
C ASP A 236 22.86 -26.53 -4.80
#